data_41b603c647229a056a0b09b069d056ab
#
_entry.id   41b603c647229a056a0b09b069d056ab
#
_cell.length_a   1.000
_cell.length_b   1.000
_cell.length_c   1.000
_cell.angle_alpha   90.00
_cell.angle_beta   90.00
_cell.angle_gamma   90.00
#
_symmetry.space_group_name_H-M   'P 1'
#
loop_
_entity.id
_entity.type
_entity.pdbx_description
1 polymer ?
#
loop_
_entity_poly.entity_id
_entity_poly.type
_entity_poly.pdbx_seq_one_letter_code
_entity_poly.pdbx_strand_id
1 'polypeptide(L)'
;ATNGSSTAITVTNNGSSYYIFDGVNQPTLTFVVGNTYVFTMSSGVMSSHPFRFATSEDGTIYSTGVTITSTTATIVVTSATPSTLYYKCNSHSGMGNSISVVSPSLILNGANGQITASAANITGDIVANTITANTTGTIGQFTLDSVGLKSSDGALVLSGSGQITASAAKITGDI
;
A
#
# COMPACT_ATOMS: atom_id res chain seq x y z
N ALA A 1 -8.10 -13.30 1.66
CA ALA A 1 -8.41 -12.38 2.75
C ALA A 1 -7.30 -11.30 2.77
N THR A 2 -7.64 -10.06 2.46
CA THR A 2 -6.72 -8.93 2.63
C THR A 2 -6.64 -8.63 4.13
N ASN A 3 -5.47 -8.79 4.73
CA ASN A 3 -5.18 -8.31 6.10
C ASN A 3 -5.09 -6.77 6.10
N GLY A 4 -6.16 -6.11 5.67
CA GLY A 4 -6.25 -4.66 5.70
C GLY A 4 -6.51 -4.17 7.11
N SER A 5 -5.89 -3.07 7.49
CA SER A 5 -6.18 -2.36 8.74
C SER A 5 -7.58 -1.73 8.67
N SER A 6 -8.27 -1.64 9.82
CA SER A 6 -9.50 -0.86 9.96
C SER A 6 -9.20 0.41 10.73
N THR A 7 -9.56 1.55 10.15
CA THR A 7 -9.37 2.88 10.75
C THR A 7 -10.73 3.48 11.06
N ALA A 8 -10.97 3.83 12.33
CA ALA A 8 -12.16 4.54 12.75
C ALA A 8 -11.90 6.06 12.75
N ILE A 9 -12.86 6.83 12.26
CA ILE A 9 -12.83 8.30 12.15
C ILE A 9 -14.13 8.84 12.74
N THR A 10 -14.02 9.74 13.69
CA THR A 10 -15.20 10.40 14.28
C THR A 10 -15.57 11.61 13.44
N VAL A 11 -16.83 11.69 13.02
CA VAL A 11 -17.34 12.76 12.16
C VAL A 11 -18.32 13.64 12.92
N THR A 12 -18.02 14.93 12.91
CA THR A 12 -18.95 16.00 13.31
C THR A 12 -19.05 17.02 12.18
N ASN A 13 -19.75 18.13 12.39
CA ASN A 13 -19.90 19.17 11.37
C ASN A 13 -20.00 20.56 12.02
N ASN A 14 -19.71 21.59 11.23
CA ASN A 14 -19.95 22.99 11.57
C ASN A 14 -21.16 23.50 10.76
N GLY A 15 -22.36 23.17 11.25
CA GLY A 15 -23.59 23.43 10.51
C GLY A 15 -23.53 22.85 9.10
N SER A 16 -23.95 23.60 8.09
CA SER A 16 -23.89 23.17 6.68
C SER A 16 -22.60 23.58 5.97
N SER A 17 -21.56 24.05 6.71
CA SER A 17 -20.34 24.58 6.10
C SER A 17 -19.35 23.47 5.75
N TYR A 18 -19.06 22.56 6.68
CA TYR A 18 -18.09 21.48 6.46
C TYR A 18 -18.21 20.37 7.51
N TYR A 19 -17.68 19.19 7.13
CA TYR A 19 -17.43 18.10 8.08
C TYR A 19 -16.12 18.33 8.84
N ILE A 20 -16.09 17.81 10.07
CA ILE A 20 -14.94 17.82 10.98
C ILE A 20 -14.60 16.35 11.28
N PHE A 21 -13.37 15.94 11.02
CA PHE A 21 -12.90 14.56 11.26
C PHE A 21 -11.85 14.56 12.38
N ASP A 22 -12.16 13.88 13.49
CA ASP A 22 -11.30 13.82 14.69
C ASP A 22 -10.79 15.20 15.13
N GLY A 23 -11.67 16.23 15.01
CA GLY A 23 -11.36 17.62 15.36
C GLY A 23 -10.70 18.45 14.26
N VAL A 24 -10.41 17.87 13.09
CA VAL A 24 -9.81 18.59 11.96
C VAL A 24 -10.90 19.03 10.98
N ASN A 25 -10.93 20.33 10.66
CA ASN A 25 -11.90 20.90 9.74
C ASN A 25 -11.61 20.50 8.29
N GLN A 26 -12.58 19.89 7.64
CA GLN A 26 -12.60 19.58 6.20
C GLN A 26 -11.26 19.06 5.64
N PRO A 27 -10.62 18.02 6.26
CA PRO A 27 -9.31 17.57 5.83
C PRO A 27 -9.35 16.87 4.48
N THR A 28 -8.25 16.97 3.71
CA THR A 28 -7.97 15.98 2.67
C THR A 28 -7.60 14.66 3.32
N LEU A 29 -7.98 13.53 2.70
CA LEU A 29 -7.71 12.20 3.23
C LEU A 29 -6.81 11.39 2.30
N THR A 30 -6.11 10.40 2.88
CA THR A 30 -5.40 9.38 2.11
C THR A 30 -5.92 8.00 2.52
N PHE A 31 -6.42 7.26 1.56
CA PHE A 31 -6.83 5.87 1.71
C PHE A 31 -5.78 4.94 1.13
N VAL A 32 -5.54 3.82 1.79
CA VAL A 32 -4.61 2.79 1.34
C VAL A 32 -5.40 1.58 0.85
N VAL A 33 -5.10 1.10 -0.34
CA VAL A 33 -5.69 -0.12 -0.90
C VAL A 33 -5.47 -1.30 0.04
N GLY A 34 -6.53 -2.05 0.30
CA GLY A 34 -6.55 -3.15 1.26
C GLY A 34 -7.14 -2.77 2.62
N ASN A 35 -7.23 -1.49 2.96
CA ASN A 35 -7.76 -1.02 4.25
C ASN A 35 -9.28 -0.75 4.22
N THR A 36 -9.84 -0.72 5.41
CA THR A 36 -11.24 -0.33 5.66
C THR A 36 -11.26 0.95 6.48
N TYR A 37 -12.09 1.91 6.11
CA TYR A 37 -12.29 3.17 6.83
C TYR A 37 -13.73 3.27 7.30
N VAL A 38 -13.92 3.55 8.59
CA VAL A 38 -15.23 3.63 9.25
C VAL A 38 -15.43 5.03 9.79
N PHE A 39 -16.30 5.78 9.16
CA PHE A 39 -16.71 7.13 9.58
C PHE A 39 -17.92 7.00 10.49
N THR A 40 -17.76 7.38 11.76
CA THR A 40 -18.81 7.28 12.77
C THR A 40 -19.33 8.68 13.13
N MET A 41 -20.64 8.84 13.13
CA MET A 41 -21.32 10.11 13.43
C MET A 41 -22.63 9.85 14.16
N SER A 42 -23.19 10.87 14.80
CA SER A 42 -24.51 10.74 15.40
C SER A 42 -25.59 10.56 14.32
N SER A 43 -26.71 9.92 14.66
CA SER A 43 -27.86 9.78 13.77
C SER A 43 -28.42 11.14 13.33
N GLY A 44 -28.33 12.15 14.19
CA GLY A 44 -28.71 13.54 13.88
C GLY A 44 -27.82 14.14 12.80
N VAL A 45 -26.50 13.96 12.85
CA VAL A 45 -25.57 14.39 11.81
C VAL A 45 -25.86 13.65 10.50
N MET A 46 -25.99 12.33 10.54
CA MET A 46 -26.26 11.54 9.33
C MET A 46 -27.60 11.90 8.67
N SER A 47 -28.64 12.24 9.45
CA SER A 47 -29.95 12.61 8.90
C SER A 47 -29.97 14.01 8.31
N SER A 48 -29.32 14.98 8.95
CA SER A 48 -29.27 16.38 8.50
C SER A 48 -28.22 16.60 7.40
N HIS A 49 -27.11 15.88 7.50
CA HIS A 49 -25.97 15.94 6.60
C HIS A 49 -25.58 14.53 6.14
N PRO A 50 -26.35 13.92 5.19
CA PRO A 50 -26.09 12.56 4.74
C PRO A 50 -24.71 12.42 4.09
N PHE A 51 -23.80 11.76 4.81
CA PHE A 51 -22.42 11.54 4.37
C PHE A 51 -22.37 10.54 3.21
N ARG A 52 -21.64 10.88 2.16
CA ARG A 52 -21.44 10.02 0.97
C ARG A 52 -20.02 10.16 0.44
N PHE A 53 -19.57 9.10 -0.27
CA PHE A 53 -18.41 9.17 -1.14
C PHE A 53 -18.85 9.50 -2.56
N ALA A 54 -17.98 10.17 -3.34
CA ALA A 54 -18.28 10.60 -4.70
C ALA A 54 -17.02 10.49 -5.59
N THR A 55 -17.23 10.49 -6.91
CA THR A 55 -16.14 10.41 -7.92
C THR A 55 -15.58 11.78 -8.31
N SER A 56 -16.24 12.86 -7.91
CA SER A 56 -15.77 14.24 -8.05
C SER A 56 -16.35 15.08 -6.92
N GLU A 57 -15.85 16.30 -6.76
CA GLU A 57 -16.39 17.26 -5.80
C GLU A 57 -17.89 17.45 -6.02
N ASP A 58 -18.68 17.27 -4.98
CA ASP A 58 -20.14 17.28 -4.98
C ASP A 58 -20.81 16.46 -6.11
N GLY A 59 -20.06 15.58 -6.75
CA GLY A 59 -20.48 14.83 -7.94
C GLY A 59 -21.22 13.52 -7.64
N THR A 60 -21.12 12.59 -8.59
CA THR A 60 -21.83 11.30 -8.56
C THR A 60 -21.37 10.46 -7.37
N ILE A 61 -22.35 9.89 -6.66
CA ILE A 61 -22.11 9.02 -5.51
C ILE A 61 -21.34 7.77 -5.94
N TYR A 62 -20.28 7.47 -5.20
CA TYR A 62 -19.53 6.23 -5.28
C TYR A 62 -20.02 5.25 -4.21
N SER A 63 -20.44 4.06 -4.62
CA SER A 63 -21.04 3.05 -3.74
C SER A 63 -20.32 1.70 -3.71
N THR A 64 -19.32 1.48 -4.57
CA THR A 64 -18.59 0.20 -4.60
C THR A 64 -17.76 0.02 -3.34
N GLY A 65 -18.01 -1.08 -2.60
CA GLY A 65 -17.36 -1.34 -1.32
C GLY A 65 -17.81 -0.43 -0.17
N VAL A 66 -18.91 0.33 -0.37
CA VAL A 66 -19.44 1.28 0.63
C VAL A 66 -20.68 0.70 1.31
N THR A 67 -20.72 0.83 2.64
CA THR A 67 -21.89 0.51 3.48
C THR A 67 -22.26 1.74 4.29
N ILE A 68 -23.52 2.17 4.20
CA ILE A 68 -24.06 3.31 4.95
C ILE A 68 -25.13 2.83 5.91
N THR A 69 -25.05 3.29 7.17
CA THR A 69 -26.08 3.09 8.19
C THR A 69 -26.58 4.44 8.71
N SER A 70 -27.41 4.44 9.73
CA SER A 70 -27.89 5.67 10.38
C SER A 70 -26.78 6.42 11.16
N THR A 71 -25.65 5.78 11.43
CA THR A 71 -24.57 6.35 12.24
C THR A 71 -23.18 6.11 11.67
N THR A 72 -23.05 5.33 10.59
CA THR A 72 -21.75 5.01 10.00
C THR A 72 -21.75 5.09 8.49
N ALA A 73 -20.60 5.46 7.94
CA ALA A 73 -20.24 5.26 6.54
C ALA A 73 -18.94 4.46 6.49
N THR A 74 -18.99 3.26 5.96
CA THR A 74 -17.82 2.37 5.85
C THR A 74 -17.45 2.21 4.40
N ILE A 75 -16.15 2.27 4.10
CA ILE A 75 -15.60 1.96 2.76
C ILE A 75 -14.48 0.94 2.88
N VAL A 76 -14.58 -0.13 2.08
CA VAL A 76 -13.49 -1.10 1.86
C VAL A 76 -12.76 -0.70 0.60
N VAL A 77 -11.49 -0.31 0.73
CA VAL A 77 -10.68 0.20 -0.38
C VAL A 77 -9.99 -0.97 -1.08
N THR A 78 -10.21 -1.12 -2.37
CA THR A 78 -9.65 -2.19 -3.19
C THR A 78 -8.83 -1.61 -4.34
N SER A 79 -8.13 -2.46 -5.09
CA SER A 79 -7.43 -2.05 -6.32
C SER A 79 -8.35 -1.54 -7.43
N ALA A 80 -9.68 -1.78 -7.32
CA ALA A 80 -10.68 -1.25 -8.23
C ALA A 80 -11.25 0.11 -7.78
N THR A 81 -10.88 0.59 -6.56
CA THR A 81 -11.28 1.91 -6.08
C THR A 81 -10.57 2.99 -6.90
N PRO A 82 -11.26 4.02 -7.41
CA PRO A 82 -10.62 5.12 -8.13
C PRO A 82 -9.47 5.76 -7.34
N SER A 83 -8.40 6.18 -8.02
CA SER A 83 -7.23 6.83 -7.41
C SER A 83 -7.57 8.14 -6.69
N THR A 84 -8.70 8.74 -7.03
CA THR A 84 -9.25 9.94 -6.37
C THR A 84 -10.73 9.74 -6.10
N LEU A 85 -11.13 9.96 -4.86
CA LEU A 85 -12.51 10.06 -4.42
C LEU A 85 -12.71 11.39 -3.70
N TYR A 86 -13.93 11.65 -3.33
CA TYR A 86 -14.35 12.79 -2.50
C TYR A 86 -15.31 12.29 -1.44
N TYR A 87 -15.30 12.90 -0.26
CA TYR A 87 -16.42 12.79 0.65
C TYR A 87 -17.29 14.04 0.52
N LYS A 88 -18.57 13.90 0.73
CA LYS A 88 -19.55 15.01 0.56
C LYS A 88 -20.77 14.84 1.45
N CYS A 89 -21.49 15.92 1.67
CA CYS A 89 -22.88 15.89 2.10
C CYS A 89 -23.80 15.73 0.88
N ASN A 90 -24.81 14.88 0.97
CA ASN A 90 -25.76 14.71 -0.11
C ASN A 90 -26.81 15.84 -0.20
N SER A 91 -26.93 16.67 0.85
CA SER A 91 -27.91 17.74 0.96
C SER A 91 -27.32 19.14 0.81
N HIS A 92 -25.99 19.31 1.03
CA HIS A 92 -25.32 20.60 0.98
C HIS A 92 -24.01 20.47 0.22
N SER A 93 -23.75 21.38 -0.69
CA SER A 93 -22.50 21.45 -1.44
C SER A 93 -21.37 22.06 -0.60
N GLY A 94 -20.12 21.74 -0.95
CA GLY A 94 -18.93 22.33 -0.35
C GLY A 94 -18.58 21.79 1.05
N MET A 95 -19.35 20.85 1.63
CA MET A 95 -19.06 20.29 2.95
C MET A 95 -17.90 19.29 2.98
N GLY A 96 -17.49 18.78 1.83
CA GLY A 96 -16.52 17.72 1.66
C GLY A 96 -15.17 18.16 1.13
N ASN A 97 -14.29 17.18 0.91
CA ASN A 97 -12.96 17.39 0.32
C ASN A 97 -12.49 16.12 -0.40
N SER A 98 -11.31 16.17 -1.00
CA SER A 98 -10.72 15.09 -1.76
C SER A 98 -10.12 13.98 -0.88
N ILE A 99 -10.09 12.78 -1.45
CA ILE A 99 -9.48 11.58 -0.90
C ILE A 99 -8.52 11.03 -1.96
N SER A 100 -7.24 10.95 -1.64
CA SER A 100 -6.25 10.27 -2.47
C SER A 100 -6.24 8.77 -2.12
N VAL A 101 -6.34 7.89 -3.11
CA VAL A 101 -6.25 6.44 -2.93
C VAL A 101 -4.90 5.96 -3.42
N VAL A 102 -4.12 5.35 -2.52
CA VAL A 102 -2.76 4.88 -2.80
C VAL A 102 -2.65 3.37 -2.62
N SER A 103 -1.88 2.73 -3.45
CA SER A 103 -1.51 1.32 -3.26
C SER A 103 -0.33 1.22 -2.30
N PRO A 104 -0.30 0.23 -1.40
CA PRO A 104 0.88 -0.01 -0.58
C PRO A 104 2.05 -0.42 -1.48
N SER A 105 3.23 0.16 -1.25
CA SER A 105 4.46 -0.21 -1.95
C SER A 105 5.06 -1.52 -1.44
N LEU A 106 4.63 -1.99 -0.26
CA LEU A 106 5.04 -3.25 0.36
C LEU A 106 3.80 -4.08 0.72
N ILE A 107 3.74 -5.32 0.25
CA ILE A 107 2.69 -6.28 0.60
C ILE A 107 3.31 -7.42 1.41
N LEU A 108 2.87 -7.57 2.66
CA LEU A 108 3.18 -8.70 3.53
C LEU A 108 2.01 -9.69 3.43
N ASN A 109 2.22 -10.81 2.77
CA ASN A 109 1.21 -11.86 2.66
C ASN A 109 1.40 -12.90 3.78
N GLY A 110 0.63 -12.75 4.87
CA GLY A 110 0.72 -13.62 6.01
C GLY A 110 0.24 -15.06 5.78
N ALA A 111 -0.53 -15.33 4.72
CA ALA A 111 -1.04 -16.67 4.43
C ALA A 111 0.03 -17.61 3.88
N ASN A 112 1.00 -17.10 3.14
CA ASN A 112 2.13 -17.86 2.58
C ASN A 112 3.51 -17.31 2.98
N GLY A 113 3.55 -16.34 3.91
CA GLY A 113 4.80 -15.71 4.36
C GLY A 113 5.51 -14.88 3.29
N GLN A 114 4.81 -14.47 2.24
CA GLN A 114 5.41 -13.78 1.10
C GLN A 114 5.45 -12.27 1.32
N ILE A 115 6.59 -11.65 0.99
CA ILE A 115 6.74 -10.20 0.88
C ILE A 115 6.86 -9.87 -0.60
N THR A 116 5.95 -9.05 -1.11
CA THR A 116 6.03 -8.51 -2.47
C THR A 116 6.23 -7.00 -2.38
N ALA A 117 7.32 -6.49 -2.92
CA ALA A 117 7.63 -5.07 -2.98
C ALA A 117 8.18 -4.72 -4.37
N SER A 118 7.79 -3.56 -4.91
CA SER A 118 8.36 -3.04 -6.15
C SER A 118 9.81 -2.57 -5.97
N ALA A 119 10.17 -2.16 -4.73
CA ALA A 119 11.52 -1.91 -4.27
C ALA A 119 11.57 -2.12 -2.74
N ALA A 120 12.62 -2.78 -2.27
CA ALA A 120 12.89 -2.92 -0.84
C ALA A 120 14.33 -2.49 -0.55
N ASN A 121 14.51 -1.60 0.42
CA ASN A 121 15.82 -1.27 0.98
C ASN A 121 15.88 -1.90 2.38
N ILE A 122 16.76 -2.90 2.52
CA ILE A 122 16.94 -3.65 3.77
C ILE A 122 18.32 -3.28 4.32
N THR A 123 18.33 -2.55 5.44
CA THR A 123 19.55 -2.24 6.20
C THR A 123 19.72 -3.28 7.29
N GLY A 124 20.66 -4.19 7.11
CA GLY A 124 20.94 -5.30 8.03
C GLY A 124 21.14 -6.62 7.29
N ASP A 125 21.17 -7.71 8.04
CA ASP A 125 21.38 -9.05 7.50
C ASP A 125 20.12 -9.62 6.87
N ILE A 126 20.27 -10.32 5.74
CA ILE A 126 19.24 -11.16 5.14
C ILE A 126 19.63 -12.62 5.39
N VAL A 127 18.84 -13.31 6.23
CA VAL A 127 18.96 -14.74 6.44
C VAL A 127 17.89 -15.44 5.62
N ALA A 128 18.26 -16.14 4.58
CA ALA A 128 17.35 -16.83 3.67
C ALA A 128 17.89 -18.22 3.32
N ASN A 129 16.98 -19.21 3.19
CA ASN A 129 17.34 -20.53 2.67
C ASN A 129 17.73 -20.49 1.19
N THR A 130 17.12 -19.57 0.43
CA THR A 130 17.38 -19.39 -1.01
C THR A 130 17.22 -17.93 -1.38
N ILE A 131 18.14 -17.39 -2.18
CA ILE A 131 18.01 -16.09 -2.85
C ILE A 131 17.99 -16.38 -4.35
N THR A 132 16.89 -16.02 -5.03
CA THR A 132 16.72 -16.18 -6.48
C THR A 132 16.59 -14.82 -7.13
N ALA A 133 17.44 -14.54 -8.12
CA ALA A 133 17.29 -13.40 -9.03
C ALA A 133 16.69 -13.92 -10.34
N ASN A 134 15.46 -13.50 -10.68
CA ASN A 134 14.78 -13.95 -11.91
C ASN A 134 15.40 -13.38 -13.18
N THR A 135 16.08 -12.24 -13.09
CA THR A 135 16.81 -11.61 -14.18
C THR A 135 18.26 -11.41 -13.80
N THR A 136 18.56 -10.41 -12.99
CA THR A 136 19.88 -10.09 -12.45
C THR A 136 19.75 -9.51 -11.06
N GLY A 137 20.65 -9.89 -10.16
CA GLY A 137 20.81 -9.30 -8.83
C GLY A 137 22.28 -9.01 -8.56
N THR A 138 22.58 -8.01 -7.74
CA THR A 138 23.94 -7.68 -7.33
C THR A 138 24.10 -7.86 -5.84
N ILE A 139 25.16 -8.55 -5.41
CA ILE A 139 25.53 -8.73 -4.02
C ILE A 139 26.91 -8.09 -3.83
N GLY A 140 26.95 -6.85 -3.31
CA GLY A 140 28.18 -6.07 -3.30
C GLY A 140 28.70 -5.82 -4.70
N GLN A 141 29.90 -6.30 -5.00
CA GLN A 141 30.51 -6.26 -6.35
C GLN A 141 30.24 -7.53 -7.16
N PHE A 142 29.39 -8.42 -6.67
CA PHE A 142 29.03 -9.65 -7.36
C PHE A 142 27.64 -9.52 -7.95
N THR A 143 27.48 -10.03 -9.16
CA THR A 143 26.17 -10.17 -9.84
C THR A 143 25.72 -11.62 -9.74
N LEU A 144 24.49 -11.82 -9.29
CA LEU A 144 23.80 -13.11 -9.32
C LEU A 144 22.84 -13.10 -10.51
N ASP A 145 23.01 -14.01 -11.45
CA ASP A 145 22.14 -14.18 -12.64
C ASP A 145 21.84 -15.66 -12.91
N SER A 146 21.23 -15.95 -14.06
CA SER A 146 20.89 -17.33 -14.45
C SER A 146 22.10 -18.23 -14.69
N VAL A 147 23.31 -17.66 -14.82
CA VAL A 147 24.57 -18.41 -15.07
C VAL A 147 25.25 -18.74 -13.73
N GLY A 148 25.14 -17.88 -12.73
CA GLY A 148 25.76 -18.05 -11.43
C GLY A 148 26.10 -16.73 -10.74
N LEU A 149 27.10 -16.77 -9.87
CA LEU A 149 27.64 -15.59 -9.14
C LEU A 149 28.96 -15.19 -9.80
N LYS A 150 29.08 -13.94 -10.22
CA LYS A 150 30.29 -13.41 -10.87
C LYS A 150 30.68 -12.03 -10.33
N SER A 151 31.96 -11.72 -10.28
CA SER A 151 32.46 -10.38 -10.00
C SER A 151 32.12 -9.43 -11.16
N SER A 152 32.01 -8.14 -10.84
CA SER A 152 31.65 -7.09 -11.84
C SER A 152 32.62 -7.00 -13.02
N ASP A 153 33.91 -7.35 -12.80
CA ASP A 153 34.98 -7.38 -13.81
C ASP A 153 35.09 -8.74 -14.52
N GLY A 154 34.28 -9.73 -14.14
CA GLY A 154 34.33 -11.09 -14.70
C GLY A 154 35.53 -11.92 -14.25
N ALA A 155 36.37 -11.42 -13.34
CA ALA A 155 37.57 -12.11 -12.87
C ALA A 155 37.28 -13.36 -12.05
N LEU A 156 36.09 -13.45 -11.43
CA LEU A 156 35.58 -14.63 -10.73
C LEU A 156 34.17 -14.96 -11.21
N VAL A 157 33.96 -16.19 -11.62
CA VAL A 157 32.64 -16.75 -11.97
C VAL A 157 32.46 -18.08 -11.25
N LEU A 158 31.39 -18.18 -10.45
CA LEU A 158 30.89 -19.44 -9.89
C LEU A 158 29.68 -19.85 -10.72
N SER A 159 29.88 -20.76 -11.68
CA SER A 159 28.84 -21.19 -12.62
C SER A 159 27.87 -22.17 -11.96
N GLY A 160 26.58 -22.07 -12.29
CA GLY A 160 25.57 -23.06 -11.93
C GLY A 160 25.81 -24.47 -12.50
N SER A 161 26.73 -24.63 -13.49
CA SER A 161 27.20 -25.92 -13.99
C SER A 161 28.33 -26.55 -13.16
N GLY A 162 28.69 -25.94 -12.03
CA GLY A 162 29.73 -26.45 -11.11
C GLY A 162 31.14 -26.05 -11.48
N GLN A 163 31.32 -25.09 -12.37
CA GLN A 163 32.65 -24.58 -12.73
C GLN A 163 33.00 -23.31 -11.94
N ILE A 164 34.28 -23.19 -11.61
CA ILE A 164 34.87 -21.96 -11.07
C ILE A 164 35.86 -21.43 -12.09
N THR A 165 35.63 -20.24 -12.60
CA THR A 165 36.54 -19.52 -13.45
C THR A 165 37.08 -18.31 -12.68
N ALA A 166 38.40 -18.21 -12.58
CA ALA A 166 39.07 -17.09 -11.95
C ALA A 166 40.32 -16.71 -12.73
N SER A 167 40.56 -15.42 -12.95
CA SER A 167 41.77 -14.91 -13.58
C SER A 167 42.99 -15.06 -12.68
N ALA A 168 42.81 -15.03 -11.37
CA ALA A 168 43.80 -15.36 -10.34
C ALA A 168 43.08 -15.98 -9.13
N ALA A 169 43.53 -17.15 -8.68
CA ALA A 169 43.04 -17.82 -7.49
C ALA A 169 44.17 -18.08 -6.51
N LYS A 170 43.97 -17.64 -5.23
CA LYS A 170 44.80 -18.05 -4.12
C LYS A 170 44.03 -19.05 -3.29
N ILE A 171 44.37 -20.34 -3.39
CA ILE A 171 43.78 -21.42 -2.64
C ILE A 171 44.77 -21.79 -1.51
N THR A 172 44.31 -21.66 -0.25
CA THR A 172 45.12 -22.03 0.93
C THR A 172 44.41 -23.22 1.61
N GLY A 173 45.10 -24.37 1.67
CA GLY A 173 44.59 -25.64 2.16
C GLY A 173 44.77 -26.78 1.15
N ASP A 174 44.36 -27.98 1.57
CA ASP A 174 44.39 -29.16 0.69
C ASP A 174 43.31 -29.06 -0.40
N ILE A 175 43.66 -29.40 -1.64
CA ILE A 175 42.77 -29.47 -2.82
C ILE A 175 42.48 -30.93 -3.09
#